data_5876ab4ae2d70ef32b3f9f24015b31ea
#
_entry.id   5876ab4ae2d70ef32b3f9f24015b31ea
#
_cell.length_a   1.000
_cell.length_b   1.000
_cell.length_c   1.000
_cell.angle_alpha   90.00
_cell.angle_beta   90.00
_cell.angle_gamma   90.00
#
_symmetry.space_group_name_H-M   'P 1'
#
loop_
_entity.id
_entity.type
_entity.pdbx_description
1 polymer ?
#
loop_
_entity_poly.entity_id
_entity_poly.type
_entity_poly.pdbx_seq_one_letter_code
_entity_poly.pdbx_strand_id
1 'polypeptide(L)'
;MKQLIQIRCKNNKKTLKVETGSTLSDIFSQLDVKMPYPPVSAKVNNKVEGLHYRVYNPKDIEYLDVTSASGSRAYTRTLFFVLCKAVHKLFPESNVVIDIPVSNGYYCDLRLGRPVTEADVDLIRSEMQSLVDRHLRIRRHQVPTDEAIRIFEDLGYKSKAMLLRTTGKLYTTYYDIEGFIDYFYGTMLVNTAQLTLFGLEKYYDGLLLRIPSRQDPTQLGALVRQDKMFDIFQEHHRWQNLLGLSTVGTFNEAVSQGHTTDIINVSEALQEKKIAKIAEDIARESRVKMVLIAGPSSSGKTTTCKRLSIQLLCNGIHPVPISLDDYFVDREKTPLDAQGDYDYESLYALNLELFNKQLLQLFAGEEVELPRYNFQTGRSEMSGKRMRMEPNDVLVVEGIHALNPELTAQVDEQLKYRVYASALTTILLDEHNYIPTTDNRLLRRIVRDFKYRGCSDRDTIRRWPSVRAGENKWIFPYQENADTMFNTAMIYELAAIKTQAEPLLEQVPENCDEYAEAYRLRKFLSYFNAIDHTVLPPTSLLREFLGGSSFTY
;
A
#
# COMPACT_ATOMS: atom_id res chain seq x y z
N MET A 1 0.81 -48.51 2.49
CA MET A 1 1.87 -47.90 1.62
C MET A 1 1.47 -46.45 1.34
N LYS A 2 2.36 -45.49 1.58
CA LYS A 2 2.13 -44.10 1.17
C LYS A 2 2.16 -44.03 -0.35
N GLN A 3 1.18 -43.38 -0.95
CA GLN A 3 1.09 -43.23 -2.40
C GLN A 3 2.14 -42.19 -2.88
N LEU A 4 2.81 -42.49 -4.00
CA LEU A 4 3.71 -41.56 -4.66
C LEU A 4 2.91 -40.62 -5.60
N ILE A 5 3.17 -39.33 -5.51
CA ILE A 5 2.60 -38.29 -6.38
C ILE A 5 3.70 -37.56 -7.14
N GLN A 6 3.36 -37.03 -8.30
CA GLN A 6 4.30 -36.30 -9.15
C GLN A 6 4.26 -34.80 -8.86
N ILE A 7 5.43 -34.21 -8.63
CA ILE A 7 5.65 -32.77 -8.44
C ILE A 7 6.53 -32.26 -9.56
N ARG A 8 6.13 -31.16 -10.20
CA ARG A 8 6.94 -30.43 -11.17
C ARG A 8 7.46 -29.15 -10.52
N CYS A 9 8.78 -29.02 -10.42
CA CYS A 9 9.45 -27.83 -9.91
C CYS A 9 9.73 -26.84 -11.06
N LYS A 10 9.15 -25.63 -10.99
CA LYS A 10 9.33 -24.59 -12.01
C LYS A 10 10.75 -23.99 -11.97
N ASN A 11 11.40 -23.90 -10.79
CA ASN A 11 12.73 -23.29 -10.64
C ASN A 11 13.81 -24.00 -11.45
N ASN A 12 13.80 -25.34 -11.49
CA ASN A 12 14.81 -26.13 -12.20
C ASN A 12 14.22 -27.03 -13.32
N LYS A 13 12.90 -26.90 -13.59
CA LYS A 13 12.13 -27.66 -14.60
C LYS A 13 12.15 -29.20 -14.37
N LYS A 14 12.58 -29.65 -13.20
CA LYS A 14 12.62 -31.09 -12.86
C LYS A 14 11.28 -31.58 -12.33
N THR A 15 11.03 -32.85 -12.55
CA THR A 15 9.89 -33.59 -11.99
C THR A 15 10.39 -34.61 -10.99
N LEU A 16 9.74 -34.68 -9.81
CA LEU A 16 10.09 -35.59 -8.72
C LEU A 16 8.84 -36.37 -8.29
N LYS A 17 9.00 -37.64 -7.92
CA LYS A 17 7.98 -38.44 -7.24
C LYS A 17 8.22 -38.36 -5.74
N VAL A 18 7.22 -37.88 -5.00
CA VAL A 18 7.27 -37.74 -3.53
C VAL A 18 6.12 -38.48 -2.87
N GLU A 19 6.27 -38.82 -1.61
CA GLU A 19 5.19 -39.41 -0.82
C GLU A 19 4.07 -38.40 -0.57
N THR A 20 2.81 -38.83 -0.62
CA THR A 20 1.66 -38.00 -0.21
C THR A 20 1.82 -37.52 1.23
N GLY A 21 1.54 -36.25 1.48
CA GLY A 21 1.71 -35.60 2.78
C GLY A 21 3.11 -35.05 3.05
N SER A 22 4.07 -35.16 2.10
CA SER A 22 5.35 -34.46 2.20
C SER A 22 5.16 -32.95 2.25
N THR A 23 5.92 -32.24 3.08
CA THR A 23 5.90 -30.78 3.13
C THR A 23 6.70 -30.18 1.98
N LEU A 24 6.45 -28.90 1.65
CA LEU A 24 7.27 -28.18 0.67
C LEU A 24 8.74 -28.11 1.11
N SER A 25 9.01 -28.02 2.41
CA SER A 25 10.36 -28.09 2.96
C SER A 25 11.04 -29.43 2.70
N ASP A 26 10.34 -30.56 2.93
CA ASP A 26 10.85 -31.92 2.66
C ASP A 26 11.11 -32.13 1.16
N ILE A 27 10.26 -31.58 0.30
CA ILE A 27 10.38 -31.68 -1.15
C ILE A 27 11.58 -30.84 -1.63
N PHE A 28 11.78 -29.64 -1.08
CA PHE A 28 12.93 -28.80 -1.44
C PHE A 28 14.27 -29.48 -1.18
N SER A 29 14.39 -30.17 -0.03
CA SER A 29 15.62 -30.89 0.32
C SER A 29 15.98 -32.05 -0.64
N GLN A 30 14.99 -32.55 -1.40
CA GLN A 30 15.17 -33.62 -2.40
C GLN A 30 15.39 -33.07 -3.82
N LEU A 31 15.19 -31.75 -4.02
CA LEU A 31 15.33 -31.07 -5.29
C LEU A 31 16.67 -30.31 -5.30
N ASP A 32 17.48 -30.54 -6.32
CA ASP A 32 18.68 -29.72 -6.56
C ASP A 32 18.25 -28.37 -7.17
N VAL A 33 17.65 -27.50 -6.32
CA VAL A 33 17.23 -26.14 -6.70
C VAL A 33 18.28 -25.14 -6.22
N LYS A 34 18.94 -24.49 -7.15
CA LYS A 34 19.86 -23.36 -6.83
C LYS A 34 19.08 -22.07 -6.80
N MET A 35 19.12 -21.38 -5.67
CA MET A 35 18.51 -20.06 -5.46
C MET A 35 19.53 -19.12 -4.84
N PRO A 36 19.44 -17.79 -5.11
CA PRO A 36 20.31 -16.80 -4.47
C PRO A 36 20.24 -16.81 -2.95
N TYR A 37 19.04 -17.03 -2.40
CA TYR A 37 18.77 -17.10 -0.97
C TYR A 37 17.89 -18.32 -0.66
N PRO A 38 17.91 -18.81 0.61
CA PRO A 38 17.05 -19.93 1.03
C PRO A 38 15.56 -19.66 0.75
N PRO A 39 14.78 -20.70 0.38
CA PRO A 39 13.36 -20.55 0.15
C PRO A 39 12.64 -20.19 1.46
N VAL A 40 11.68 -19.30 1.37
CA VAL A 40 10.84 -18.87 2.50
C VAL A 40 9.36 -19.18 2.29
N SER A 41 8.95 -19.40 1.04
CA SER A 41 7.61 -19.82 0.65
C SER A 41 7.66 -20.50 -0.72
N ALA A 42 6.53 -20.96 -1.24
CA ALA A 42 6.43 -21.42 -2.62
C ALA A 42 5.05 -21.10 -3.22
N LYS A 43 5.00 -20.94 -4.54
CA LYS A 43 3.74 -21.01 -5.29
C LYS A 43 3.40 -22.48 -5.56
N VAL A 44 2.24 -22.91 -5.18
CA VAL A 44 1.66 -24.24 -5.47
C VAL A 44 0.49 -24.02 -6.42
N ASN A 45 0.61 -24.42 -7.68
CA ASN A 45 -0.34 -24.08 -8.74
C ASN A 45 -0.69 -22.57 -8.74
N ASN A 46 0.34 -21.72 -8.74
CA ASN A 46 0.27 -20.25 -8.69
C ASN A 46 -0.37 -19.64 -7.42
N LYS A 47 -0.61 -20.42 -6.37
CA LYS A 47 -1.06 -19.93 -5.07
C LYS A 47 0.08 -19.98 -4.06
N VAL A 48 0.34 -18.87 -3.34
CA VAL A 48 1.43 -18.82 -2.36
C VAL A 48 1.09 -19.59 -1.10
N GLU A 49 1.95 -20.52 -0.75
CA GLU A 49 1.87 -21.35 0.46
C GLU A 49 3.18 -21.29 1.25
N GLY A 50 3.09 -21.48 2.57
CA GLY A 50 4.27 -21.59 3.43
C GLY A 50 4.95 -22.97 3.27
N LEU A 51 6.23 -23.08 3.64
CA LEU A 51 7.01 -24.30 3.45
C LEU A 51 6.50 -25.51 4.28
N HIS A 52 5.64 -25.29 5.26
CA HIS A 52 4.94 -26.34 6.02
C HIS A 52 3.74 -26.94 5.28
N TYR A 53 3.34 -26.38 4.12
CA TYR A 53 2.23 -26.90 3.32
C TYR A 53 2.51 -28.35 2.88
N ARG A 54 1.49 -29.21 3.01
CA ARG A 54 1.58 -30.63 2.64
C ARG A 54 0.91 -30.89 1.31
N VAL A 55 1.58 -31.61 0.43
CA VAL A 55 1.05 -31.99 -0.89
C VAL A 55 0.44 -33.39 -0.85
N TYR A 56 -0.80 -33.52 -1.38
CA TYR A 56 -1.56 -34.76 -1.43
C TYR A 56 -1.90 -35.21 -2.85
N ASN A 57 -1.66 -34.36 -3.84
CA ASN A 57 -1.91 -34.65 -5.27
C ASN A 57 -0.85 -33.95 -6.13
N PRO A 58 -0.74 -34.31 -7.43
CA PRO A 58 0.23 -33.67 -8.33
C PRO A 58 0.10 -32.15 -8.33
N LYS A 59 1.25 -31.45 -8.28
CA LYS A 59 1.35 -30.00 -8.21
C LYS A 59 2.54 -29.46 -9.00
N ASP A 60 2.36 -28.26 -9.53
CA ASP A 60 3.45 -27.39 -9.96
C ASP A 60 3.89 -26.55 -8.77
N ILE A 61 5.20 -26.52 -8.50
CA ILE A 61 5.79 -25.79 -7.38
C ILE A 61 6.86 -24.85 -7.90
N GLU A 62 6.82 -23.58 -7.42
CA GLU A 62 7.86 -22.57 -7.64
C GLU A 62 8.29 -22.02 -6.27
N TYR A 63 9.51 -22.32 -5.85
CA TYR A 63 10.06 -21.81 -4.59
C TYR A 63 10.41 -20.34 -4.70
N LEU A 64 10.14 -19.60 -3.64
CA LEU A 64 10.32 -18.16 -3.52
C LEU A 64 11.23 -17.84 -2.34
N ASP A 65 12.24 -17.03 -2.56
CA ASP A 65 13.10 -16.48 -1.52
C ASP A 65 12.64 -15.09 -1.04
N VAL A 66 13.43 -14.47 -0.17
CA VAL A 66 13.13 -13.16 0.45
C VAL A 66 13.13 -12.00 -0.54
N THR A 67 13.74 -12.12 -1.74
CA THR A 67 13.74 -11.09 -2.79
C THR A 67 12.37 -10.97 -3.48
N SER A 68 11.60 -12.06 -3.48
CA SER A 68 10.24 -12.06 -4.01
C SER A 68 9.29 -11.24 -3.09
N ALA A 69 8.25 -10.62 -3.68
CA ALA A 69 7.27 -9.86 -2.90
C ALA A 69 6.58 -10.72 -1.82
N SER A 70 6.26 -11.97 -2.16
CA SER A 70 5.60 -12.89 -1.21
C SER A 70 6.55 -13.40 -0.13
N GLY A 71 7.80 -13.67 -0.49
CA GLY A 71 8.82 -14.07 0.48
C GLY A 71 9.17 -12.95 1.45
N SER A 72 9.35 -11.72 0.96
CA SER A 72 9.55 -10.55 1.81
C SER A 72 8.39 -10.34 2.78
N ARG A 73 7.12 -10.50 2.33
CA ARG A 73 5.96 -10.42 3.23
C ARG A 73 5.95 -11.51 4.30
N ALA A 74 6.36 -12.75 3.97
CA ALA A 74 6.46 -13.84 4.94
C ALA A 74 7.56 -13.56 5.98
N TYR A 75 8.72 -13.07 5.53
CA TYR A 75 9.81 -12.66 6.39
C TYR A 75 9.39 -11.54 7.36
N THR A 76 8.78 -10.48 6.85
CA THR A 76 8.32 -9.34 7.63
C THR A 76 7.30 -9.74 8.70
N ARG A 77 6.28 -10.56 8.35
CA ARG A 77 5.30 -11.04 9.34
C ARG A 77 5.96 -11.88 10.43
N THR A 78 6.96 -12.67 10.07
CA THR A 78 7.69 -13.45 11.07
C THR A 78 8.52 -12.57 12.00
N LEU A 79 9.09 -11.47 11.49
CA LEU A 79 9.73 -10.45 12.34
C LEU A 79 8.73 -9.80 13.30
N PHE A 80 7.52 -9.47 12.84
CA PHE A 80 6.46 -8.95 13.71
C PHE A 80 6.13 -9.94 14.83
N PHE A 81 6.01 -11.23 14.50
CA PHE A 81 5.71 -12.26 15.48
C PHE A 81 6.82 -12.39 16.53
N VAL A 82 8.08 -12.35 16.11
CA VAL A 82 9.25 -12.39 17.02
C VAL A 82 9.31 -11.12 17.87
N LEU A 83 9.02 -9.93 17.31
CA LEU A 83 8.92 -8.68 18.05
C LEU A 83 7.83 -8.75 19.13
N CYS A 84 6.62 -9.18 18.75
CA CYS A 84 5.51 -9.30 19.71
C CYS A 84 5.83 -10.28 20.85
N LYS A 85 6.48 -11.43 20.54
CA LYS A 85 6.95 -12.38 21.56
C LYS A 85 8.01 -11.78 22.49
N ALA A 86 8.98 -11.05 21.93
CA ALA A 86 10.03 -10.40 22.71
C ALA A 86 9.46 -9.33 23.66
N VAL A 87 8.55 -8.48 23.14
CA VAL A 87 7.90 -7.44 23.95
C VAL A 87 7.01 -8.07 25.03
N HIS A 88 6.21 -9.07 24.69
CA HIS A 88 5.36 -9.77 25.67
C HIS A 88 6.18 -10.40 26.81
N LYS A 89 7.36 -10.94 26.52
CA LYS A 89 8.27 -11.50 27.54
C LYS A 89 8.86 -10.42 28.45
N LEU A 90 9.29 -9.29 27.89
CA LEU A 90 9.98 -8.22 28.62
C LEU A 90 8.99 -7.27 29.30
N PHE A 91 7.84 -7.05 28.73
CA PHE A 91 6.81 -6.11 29.17
C PHE A 91 5.41 -6.76 29.08
N PRO A 92 5.07 -7.70 29.98
CA PRO A 92 3.84 -8.50 29.88
C PRO A 92 2.53 -7.69 29.88
N GLU A 93 2.53 -6.51 30.51
CA GLU A 93 1.36 -5.61 30.60
C GLU A 93 1.24 -4.66 29.37
N SER A 94 2.19 -4.73 28.42
CA SER A 94 2.19 -3.86 27.26
C SER A 94 1.52 -4.52 26.05
N ASN A 95 1.11 -3.69 25.11
CA ASN A 95 0.63 -4.13 23.80
C ASN A 95 1.48 -3.49 22.69
N VAL A 96 1.76 -4.27 21.66
CA VAL A 96 2.46 -3.79 20.44
C VAL A 96 1.43 -3.50 19.37
N VAL A 97 1.51 -2.34 18.75
CA VAL A 97 0.77 -2.04 17.53
C VAL A 97 1.75 -1.93 16.38
N ILE A 98 1.64 -2.82 15.40
CA ILE A 98 2.37 -2.73 14.14
C ILE A 98 1.60 -1.77 13.24
N ASP A 99 2.10 -0.54 13.14
CA ASP A 99 1.28 0.56 12.67
C ASP A 99 1.54 0.88 11.19
N ILE A 100 2.57 1.65 10.90
CA ILE A 100 2.77 2.23 9.57
C ILE A 100 4.10 1.85 8.94
N PRO A 101 4.13 1.57 7.63
CA PRO A 101 5.38 1.48 6.90
C PRO A 101 5.97 2.88 6.71
N VAL A 102 7.13 3.12 7.27
CA VAL A 102 7.87 4.39 7.21
C VAL A 102 9.37 4.12 7.18
N SER A 103 10.15 5.00 6.56
CA SER A 103 11.63 4.93 6.59
C SER A 103 12.20 3.57 6.15
N ASN A 104 11.61 2.92 5.17
CA ASN A 104 11.95 1.55 4.72
C ASN A 104 11.89 0.50 5.85
N GLY A 105 11.03 0.69 6.83
CA GLY A 105 10.74 -0.19 7.94
C GLY A 105 9.29 -0.05 8.38
N TYR A 106 9.03 -0.37 9.64
CA TYR A 106 7.69 -0.28 10.23
C TYR A 106 7.77 0.39 11.58
N TYR A 107 7.00 1.47 11.75
CA TYR A 107 6.80 2.06 13.06
C TYR A 107 5.92 1.13 13.89
N CYS A 108 6.37 0.87 15.11
CA CYS A 108 5.66 0.06 16.08
C CYS A 108 5.45 0.88 17.35
N ASP A 109 4.18 1.04 17.74
CA ASP A 109 3.80 1.68 19.00
C ASP A 109 3.84 0.64 20.13
N LEU A 110 4.71 0.87 21.11
CA LEU A 110 4.79 0.04 22.32
C LEU A 110 4.02 0.70 23.43
N ARG A 111 2.81 0.34 23.68
CA ARG A 111 1.94 0.92 24.71
C ARG A 111 2.43 0.58 26.13
N LEU A 112 3.62 1.08 26.48
CA LEU A 112 4.26 0.84 27.79
C LEU A 112 3.69 1.70 28.94
N GLY A 113 2.76 2.63 28.67
CA GLY A 113 2.30 3.62 29.65
C GLY A 113 3.32 4.72 29.95
N ARG A 114 4.47 4.72 29.29
CA ARG A 114 5.55 5.71 29.34
C ARG A 114 6.25 5.78 27.98
N PRO A 115 7.01 6.86 27.68
CA PRO A 115 7.83 6.92 26.47
C PRO A 115 8.85 5.76 26.39
N VAL A 116 9.06 5.25 25.19
CA VAL A 116 10.07 4.24 24.89
C VAL A 116 11.45 4.87 24.98
N THR A 117 12.40 4.20 25.62
CA THR A 117 13.80 4.64 25.75
C THR A 117 14.71 3.83 24.84
N GLU A 118 15.94 4.33 24.58
CA GLU A 118 16.98 3.56 23.85
C GLU A 118 17.29 2.23 24.55
N ALA A 119 17.32 2.23 25.88
CA ALA A 119 17.56 1.01 26.66
C ALA A 119 16.45 -0.04 26.45
N ASP A 120 15.19 0.37 26.32
CA ASP A 120 14.09 -0.55 26.00
C ASP A 120 14.29 -1.17 24.62
N VAL A 121 14.68 -0.35 23.62
CA VAL A 121 14.95 -0.82 22.26
C VAL A 121 16.10 -1.82 22.23
N ASP A 122 17.19 -1.57 22.98
CA ASP A 122 18.33 -2.48 23.06
C ASP A 122 17.96 -3.81 23.73
N LEU A 123 17.15 -3.77 24.79
CA LEU A 123 16.63 -4.98 25.45
C LEU A 123 15.77 -5.81 24.49
N ILE A 124 14.84 -5.17 23.78
CA ILE A 124 13.96 -5.85 22.82
C ILE A 124 14.79 -6.43 21.68
N ARG A 125 15.75 -5.68 21.12
CA ARG A 125 16.65 -6.15 20.07
C ARG A 125 17.43 -7.39 20.50
N SER A 126 17.97 -7.37 21.73
CA SER A 126 18.74 -8.49 22.30
C SER A 126 17.86 -9.74 22.48
N GLU A 127 16.63 -9.56 22.97
CA GLU A 127 15.68 -10.68 23.11
C GLU A 127 15.26 -11.23 21.75
N MET A 128 14.96 -10.37 20.75
CA MET A 128 14.67 -10.82 19.40
C MET A 128 15.82 -11.63 18.81
N GLN A 129 17.07 -11.17 18.97
CA GLN A 129 18.25 -11.91 18.50
C GLN A 129 18.37 -13.26 19.22
N SER A 130 18.17 -13.30 20.53
CA SER A 130 18.14 -14.57 21.29
C SER A 130 17.10 -15.56 20.76
N LEU A 131 15.89 -15.08 20.39
CA LEU A 131 14.84 -15.91 19.80
C LEU A 131 15.24 -16.45 18.41
N VAL A 132 15.97 -15.68 17.63
CA VAL A 132 16.50 -16.10 16.33
C VAL A 132 17.61 -17.14 16.50
N ASP A 133 18.57 -16.90 17.39
CA ASP A 133 19.74 -17.77 17.62
C ASP A 133 19.35 -19.15 18.21
N ARG A 134 18.20 -19.23 18.87
CA ARG A 134 17.65 -20.48 19.40
C ARG A 134 17.01 -21.37 18.32
N HIS A 135 16.89 -20.92 17.08
CA HIS A 135 16.35 -21.68 15.94
C HIS A 135 14.97 -22.26 16.21
N LEU A 136 14.06 -21.46 16.73
CA LEU A 136 12.75 -21.92 17.19
C LEU A 136 11.84 -22.28 16.02
N ARG A 137 11.16 -23.43 16.15
CA ARG A 137 10.16 -23.84 15.16
C ARG A 137 8.90 -23.02 15.30
N ILE A 138 8.40 -22.48 14.18
CA ILE A 138 7.12 -21.80 14.08
C ILE A 138 6.07 -22.83 13.67
N ARG A 139 5.13 -23.13 14.57
CA ARG A 139 4.07 -24.11 14.34
C ARG A 139 2.85 -23.39 13.77
N ARG A 140 2.22 -24.01 12.79
CA ARG A 140 0.95 -23.55 12.20
C ARG A 140 -0.18 -24.43 12.70
N HIS A 141 -1.21 -23.82 13.27
CA HIS A 141 -2.43 -24.48 13.71
C HIS A 141 -3.60 -24.00 12.85
N GLN A 142 -4.54 -24.89 12.60
CA GLN A 142 -5.79 -24.56 11.94
C GLN A 142 -6.93 -25.20 12.74
N VAL A 143 -7.84 -24.35 13.21
CA VAL A 143 -8.95 -24.73 14.09
C VAL A 143 -10.25 -24.14 13.57
N PRO A 144 -11.43 -24.63 14.02
CA PRO A 144 -12.69 -23.92 13.81
C PRO A 144 -12.59 -22.48 14.31
N THR A 145 -13.20 -21.54 13.59
CA THR A 145 -13.07 -20.11 13.94
C THR A 145 -13.61 -19.79 15.32
N ASP A 146 -14.69 -20.45 15.78
CA ASP A 146 -15.22 -20.26 17.12
C ASP A 146 -14.22 -20.69 18.23
N GLU A 147 -13.39 -21.67 17.97
CA GLU A 147 -12.31 -22.06 18.87
C GLU A 147 -11.21 -21.00 18.88
N ALA A 148 -10.80 -20.50 17.70
CA ALA A 148 -9.81 -19.43 17.60
C ALA A 148 -10.28 -18.17 18.33
N ILE A 149 -11.55 -17.80 18.23
CA ILE A 149 -12.13 -16.64 18.92
C ILE A 149 -11.94 -16.80 20.44
N ARG A 150 -12.29 -17.97 21.01
CA ARG A 150 -12.11 -18.24 22.45
C ARG A 150 -10.65 -18.14 22.86
N ILE A 151 -9.75 -18.76 22.10
CA ILE A 151 -8.29 -18.67 22.35
C ILE A 151 -7.83 -17.21 22.44
N PHE A 152 -8.22 -16.39 21.47
CA PHE A 152 -7.81 -14.97 21.46
C PHE A 152 -8.50 -14.12 22.54
N GLU A 153 -9.71 -14.46 22.94
CA GLU A 153 -10.38 -13.82 24.08
C GLU A 153 -9.66 -14.15 25.40
N ASP A 154 -9.34 -15.42 25.61
CA ASP A 154 -8.63 -15.89 26.81
C ASP A 154 -7.22 -15.25 26.92
N LEU A 155 -6.59 -14.97 25.76
CA LEU A 155 -5.30 -14.26 25.68
C LEU A 155 -5.43 -12.72 25.75
N GLY A 156 -6.66 -12.18 25.80
CA GLY A 156 -6.91 -10.74 25.86
C GLY A 156 -6.81 -10.00 24.51
N TYR A 157 -6.66 -10.70 23.37
CA TYR A 157 -6.56 -10.12 22.03
C TYR A 157 -7.94 -9.77 21.45
N LYS A 158 -8.58 -8.76 22.03
CA LYS A 158 -9.97 -8.37 21.72
C LYS A 158 -10.19 -8.01 20.26
N SER A 159 -9.26 -7.28 19.63
CA SER A 159 -9.37 -6.87 18.21
C SER A 159 -9.34 -8.08 17.26
N LYS A 160 -8.49 -9.09 17.56
CA LYS A 160 -8.41 -10.32 16.77
C LYS A 160 -9.70 -11.15 16.90
N ALA A 161 -10.21 -11.30 18.12
CA ALA A 161 -11.48 -11.99 18.36
C ALA A 161 -12.64 -11.29 17.63
N MET A 162 -12.71 -9.96 17.69
CA MET A 162 -13.71 -9.15 16.98
C MET A 162 -13.58 -9.28 15.46
N LEU A 163 -12.37 -9.19 14.92
CA LEU A 163 -12.12 -9.41 13.49
C LEU A 163 -12.64 -10.77 13.04
N LEU A 164 -12.32 -11.83 13.77
CA LEU A 164 -12.74 -13.19 13.43
C LEU A 164 -14.25 -13.38 13.48
N ARG A 165 -14.94 -12.79 14.45
CA ARG A 165 -16.41 -12.83 14.53
C ARG A 165 -17.09 -12.22 13.32
N THR A 166 -16.50 -11.19 12.74
CA THR A 166 -17.11 -10.41 11.65
C THR A 166 -16.80 -10.96 10.26
N THR A 167 -15.89 -11.95 10.13
CA THR A 167 -15.43 -12.43 8.80
C THR A 167 -16.20 -13.63 8.26
N GLY A 168 -17.03 -14.31 9.04
CA GLY A 168 -17.80 -15.47 8.61
C GLY A 168 -16.99 -16.70 8.17
N LYS A 169 -15.70 -16.76 8.50
CA LYS A 169 -14.82 -17.88 8.12
C LYS A 169 -15.09 -19.09 9.01
N LEU A 170 -15.12 -20.28 8.41
CA LEU A 170 -15.31 -21.53 9.15
C LEU A 170 -14.06 -21.97 9.91
N TYR A 171 -12.88 -21.71 9.36
CA TYR A 171 -11.59 -22.11 9.94
C TYR A 171 -10.64 -20.91 9.98
N THR A 172 -9.89 -20.83 11.08
CA THR A 172 -8.85 -19.83 11.30
C THR A 172 -7.50 -20.52 11.49
N THR A 173 -6.46 -19.90 10.90
CA THR A 173 -5.07 -20.32 11.08
C THR A 173 -4.38 -19.35 12.00
N TYR A 174 -3.68 -19.86 13.02
CA TYR A 174 -2.79 -19.12 13.89
C TYR A 174 -1.42 -19.78 13.99
N TYR A 175 -0.47 -19.07 14.57
CA TYR A 175 0.91 -19.54 14.71
C TYR A 175 1.34 -19.56 16.18
N ASP A 176 2.27 -20.45 16.50
CA ASP A 176 2.80 -20.68 17.84
C ASP A 176 4.34 -20.76 17.81
N ILE A 177 4.99 -20.03 18.72
CA ILE A 177 6.41 -20.17 19.06
C ILE A 177 6.51 -20.40 20.55
N GLU A 178 6.76 -21.66 20.98
CA GLU A 178 6.93 -22.02 22.40
C GLU A 178 5.75 -21.56 23.29
N GLY A 179 4.53 -21.76 22.85
CA GLY A 179 3.32 -21.39 23.57
C GLY A 179 2.90 -19.93 23.43
N PHE A 180 3.71 -19.06 22.81
CA PHE A 180 3.26 -17.73 22.43
C PHE A 180 2.48 -17.83 21.12
N ILE A 181 1.16 -17.56 21.19
CA ILE A 181 0.20 -17.73 20.09
C ILE A 181 -0.16 -16.36 19.51
N ASP A 182 -0.21 -16.27 18.19
CA ASP A 182 -0.68 -15.09 17.50
C ASP A 182 -1.30 -15.40 16.13
N TYR A 183 -2.07 -14.43 15.61
CA TYR A 183 -2.73 -14.47 14.33
C TYR A 183 -2.06 -13.54 13.33
N PHE A 184 -1.67 -14.08 12.18
CA PHE A 184 -1.22 -13.30 11.03
C PHE A 184 -1.91 -13.78 9.76
N TYR A 185 -2.41 -12.83 8.95
CA TYR A 185 -3.01 -13.21 7.69
C TYR A 185 -1.92 -13.43 6.63
N GLY A 186 -1.77 -14.66 6.16
CA GLY A 186 -0.78 -15.03 5.13
C GLY A 186 0.25 -16.03 5.62
N THR A 187 1.27 -16.25 4.80
CA THR A 187 2.33 -17.20 5.08
C THR A 187 3.38 -16.65 6.04
N MET A 188 3.95 -17.54 6.85
CA MET A 188 5.05 -17.28 7.79
C MET A 188 6.23 -18.19 7.45
N LEU A 189 7.43 -17.87 7.94
CA LEU A 189 8.57 -18.76 7.93
C LEU A 189 8.30 -19.98 8.82
N VAL A 190 9.08 -21.03 8.66
CA VAL A 190 8.93 -22.26 9.45
C VAL A 190 9.84 -22.31 10.68
N ASN A 191 10.87 -21.46 10.72
CA ASN A 191 11.86 -21.40 11.77
C ASN A 191 12.42 -19.99 11.93
N THR A 192 12.71 -19.54 13.16
CA THR A 192 13.28 -18.22 13.45
C THR A 192 14.69 -18.05 12.90
N ALA A 193 15.45 -19.12 12.72
CA ALA A 193 16.79 -19.08 12.09
C ALA A 193 16.80 -18.54 10.66
N GLN A 194 15.64 -18.50 9.99
CA GLN A 194 15.50 -17.89 8.65
C GLN A 194 15.49 -16.36 8.68
N LEU A 195 15.40 -15.74 9.87
CA LEU A 195 15.48 -14.30 10.08
C LEU A 195 16.95 -13.86 10.23
N THR A 196 17.64 -13.73 9.10
CA THR A 196 19.10 -13.50 9.07
C THR A 196 19.51 -12.07 9.34
N LEU A 197 18.61 -11.12 9.13
CA LEU A 197 18.91 -9.69 9.30
C LEU A 197 17.64 -8.91 9.67
N PHE A 198 17.75 -8.08 10.70
CA PHE A 198 16.76 -7.06 11.05
C PHE A 198 17.46 -5.93 11.81
N GLY A 199 16.82 -4.76 11.88
CA GLY A 199 17.24 -3.64 12.72
C GLY A 199 16.10 -3.19 13.62
N LEU A 200 16.43 -2.63 14.77
CA LEU A 200 15.47 -2.02 15.67
C LEU A 200 16.08 -0.71 16.20
N GLU A 201 15.35 0.38 16.02
CA GLU A 201 15.82 1.72 16.40
C GLU A 201 14.68 2.47 17.11
N LYS A 202 15.04 3.37 18.03
CA LYS A 202 14.06 4.30 18.59
C LYS A 202 13.56 5.25 17.50
N TYR A 203 12.24 5.43 17.41
CA TYR A 203 11.63 6.30 16.43
C TYR A 203 10.43 7.01 17.06
N TYR A 204 10.51 8.34 17.23
CA TYR A 204 9.55 9.12 18.02
C TYR A 204 9.26 8.49 19.39
N ASP A 205 7.99 8.26 19.72
CA ASP A 205 7.57 7.66 21.00
C ASP A 205 7.55 6.13 21.00
N GLY A 206 7.82 5.50 19.84
CA GLY A 206 7.87 4.06 19.66
C GLY A 206 9.22 3.57 19.12
N LEU A 207 9.17 2.55 18.29
CA LEU A 207 10.35 1.99 17.62
C LEU A 207 10.13 1.79 16.13
N LEU A 208 11.23 1.77 15.37
CA LEU A 208 11.26 1.41 13.95
C LEU A 208 11.86 0.02 13.80
N LEU A 209 11.05 -0.94 13.33
CA LEU A 209 11.53 -2.24 12.92
C LEU A 209 11.99 -2.17 11.46
N ARG A 210 13.29 -2.32 11.23
CA ARG A 210 13.88 -2.31 9.89
C ARG A 210 13.98 -3.71 9.32
N ILE A 211 13.71 -3.82 8.05
CA ILE A 211 13.70 -5.09 7.32
C ILE A 211 14.81 -5.12 6.26
N PRO A 212 15.24 -6.31 5.80
CA PRO A 212 16.17 -6.44 4.69
C PRO A 212 15.66 -5.78 3.42
N SER A 213 16.57 -5.16 2.67
CA SER A 213 16.26 -4.66 1.33
C SER A 213 15.90 -5.84 0.42
N ARG A 214 14.84 -5.69 -0.39
CA ARG A 214 14.50 -6.72 -1.39
C ARG A 214 15.50 -6.80 -2.53
N GLN A 215 16.24 -5.73 -2.80
CA GLN A 215 17.27 -5.70 -3.85
C GLN A 215 18.55 -6.38 -3.38
N ASP A 216 18.92 -6.19 -2.11
CA ASP A 216 20.05 -6.83 -1.45
C ASP A 216 19.66 -7.24 -0.03
N PRO A 217 19.19 -8.48 0.19
CA PRO A 217 18.77 -8.96 1.51
C PRO A 217 19.88 -9.09 2.55
N THR A 218 21.13 -8.85 2.17
CA THR A 218 22.28 -8.79 3.09
C THR A 218 22.40 -7.42 3.76
N GLN A 219 21.59 -6.43 3.34
CA GLN A 219 21.59 -5.08 3.87
C GLN A 219 20.18 -4.66 4.30
N LEU A 220 20.14 -3.84 5.34
CA LEU A 220 18.90 -3.14 5.71
C LEU A 220 18.58 -2.05 4.69
N GLY A 221 17.30 -1.80 4.44
CA GLY A 221 16.87 -0.66 3.67
C GLY A 221 17.48 0.65 4.22
N ALA A 222 17.79 1.61 3.36
CA ALA A 222 18.32 2.90 3.79
C ALA A 222 17.34 3.59 4.75
N LEU A 223 17.85 4.15 5.85
CA LEU A 223 17.06 4.98 6.76
C LEU A 223 16.78 6.33 6.07
N VAL A 224 15.51 6.58 5.79
CA VAL A 224 15.05 7.85 5.20
C VAL A 224 14.10 8.50 6.17
N ARG A 225 14.45 9.68 6.68
CA ARG A 225 13.58 10.39 7.61
C ARG A 225 12.35 10.93 6.86
N GLN A 226 11.16 10.64 7.38
CA GLN A 226 9.87 10.94 6.77
C GLN A 226 8.94 11.58 7.80
N ASP A 227 9.32 12.76 8.28
CA ASP A 227 8.64 13.44 9.39
C ASP A 227 7.21 13.87 9.00
N LYS A 228 7.03 14.44 7.79
CA LYS A 228 5.71 14.87 7.31
C LYS A 228 4.77 13.68 7.04
N MET A 229 5.34 12.57 6.56
CA MET A 229 4.60 11.34 6.39
C MET A 229 4.14 10.78 7.75
N PHE A 230 4.99 10.82 8.76
CA PHE A 230 4.63 10.39 10.11
C PHE A 230 3.52 11.28 10.71
N ASP A 231 3.60 12.59 10.56
CA ASP A 231 2.62 13.55 11.07
C ASP A 231 1.22 13.32 10.49
N ILE A 232 1.12 13.05 9.17
CA ILE A 232 -0.18 12.80 8.53
C ILE A 232 -0.80 11.47 9.00
N PHE A 233 0.01 10.46 9.28
CA PHE A 233 -0.48 9.22 9.90
C PHE A 233 -1.02 9.50 11.31
N GLN A 234 -0.31 10.25 12.14
CA GLN A 234 -0.75 10.63 13.50
C GLN A 234 -2.04 11.46 13.47
N GLU A 235 -2.21 12.35 12.48
CA GLU A 235 -3.46 13.09 12.28
C GLU A 235 -4.64 12.12 12.03
N HIS A 236 -4.46 11.14 11.16
CA HIS A 236 -5.48 10.15 10.83
C HIS A 236 -5.79 9.19 11.98
N HIS A 237 -4.79 8.80 12.78
CA HIS A 237 -5.03 8.01 13.99
C HIS A 237 -5.92 8.76 14.99
N ARG A 238 -5.71 10.08 15.15
CA ARG A 238 -6.62 10.90 15.99
C ARG A 238 -8.06 10.88 15.44
N TRP A 239 -8.25 10.94 14.11
CA TRP A 239 -9.58 10.85 13.50
C TRP A 239 -10.23 9.48 13.72
N GLN A 240 -9.48 8.40 13.57
CA GLN A 240 -9.96 7.04 13.83
C GLN A 240 -10.35 6.83 15.29
N ASN A 241 -9.57 7.36 16.22
CA ASN A 241 -9.88 7.30 17.65
C ASN A 241 -11.17 8.08 17.99
N LEU A 242 -11.39 9.24 17.35
CA LEU A 242 -12.64 9.99 17.50
C LEU A 242 -13.87 9.21 17.02
N LEU A 243 -13.70 8.40 15.97
CA LEU A 243 -14.74 7.54 15.41
C LEU A 243 -14.87 6.18 16.14
N GLY A 244 -13.89 5.81 16.97
CA GLY A 244 -13.82 4.47 17.57
C GLY A 244 -13.54 3.34 16.56
N LEU A 245 -12.96 3.65 15.39
CA LEU A 245 -12.80 2.75 14.24
C LEU A 245 -11.32 2.52 13.89
N SER A 246 -10.54 1.98 14.82
CA SER A 246 -9.11 1.74 14.61
C SER A 246 -8.80 0.42 13.87
N THR A 247 -9.71 -0.55 13.91
CA THR A 247 -9.51 -1.87 13.30
C THR A 247 -10.70 -2.27 12.40
N VAL A 248 -10.44 -3.22 11.50
CA VAL A 248 -11.48 -3.77 10.61
C VAL A 248 -12.59 -4.46 11.41
N GLY A 249 -12.27 -5.08 12.54
CA GLY A 249 -13.29 -5.67 13.43
C GLY A 249 -14.27 -4.63 13.94
N THR A 250 -13.80 -3.50 14.50
CA THR A 250 -14.65 -2.41 14.99
C THR A 250 -15.43 -1.73 13.86
N PHE A 251 -14.80 -1.58 12.69
CA PHE A 251 -15.45 -1.06 11.49
C PHE A 251 -16.62 -1.96 11.03
N ASN A 252 -16.39 -3.27 10.90
CA ASN A 252 -17.40 -4.22 10.47
C ASN A 252 -18.59 -4.27 11.47
N GLU A 253 -18.31 -4.22 12.76
CA GLU A 253 -19.35 -4.15 13.80
C GLU A 253 -20.21 -2.91 13.63
N ALA A 254 -19.60 -1.73 13.47
CA ALA A 254 -20.33 -0.47 13.25
C ALA A 254 -21.18 -0.51 11.97
N VAL A 255 -20.66 -1.08 10.87
CA VAL A 255 -21.43 -1.30 9.62
C VAL A 255 -22.64 -2.23 9.87
N SER A 256 -22.45 -3.31 10.62
CA SER A 256 -23.51 -4.27 10.95
C SER A 256 -24.60 -3.66 11.86
N GLN A 257 -24.24 -2.68 12.67
CA GLN A 257 -25.16 -1.92 13.53
C GLN A 257 -25.87 -0.77 12.77
N GLY A 258 -25.60 -0.57 11.48
CA GLY A 258 -26.28 0.43 10.64
C GLY A 258 -25.62 1.82 10.65
N HIS A 259 -24.43 1.99 11.22
CA HIS A 259 -23.73 3.27 11.29
C HIS A 259 -22.98 3.67 10.00
N THR A 260 -23.23 2.98 8.88
CA THR A 260 -22.53 3.21 7.60
C THR A 260 -22.60 4.66 7.12
N THR A 261 -23.80 5.27 7.18
CA THR A 261 -24.02 6.65 6.74
C THR A 261 -23.25 7.65 7.59
N ASP A 262 -23.22 7.45 8.90
CA ASP A 262 -22.48 8.33 9.81
C ASP A 262 -20.97 8.24 9.56
N ILE A 263 -20.44 7.02 9.37
CA ILE A 263 -19.03 6.79 9.05
C ILE A 263 -18.64 7.51 7.74
N ILE A 264 -19.46 7.40 6.71
CA ILE A 264 -19.23 8.07 5.42
C ILE A 264 -19.23 9.59 5.61
N ASN A 265 -20.29 10.13 6.20
CA ASN A 265 -20.47 11.58 6.34
C ASN A 265 -19.37 12.21 7.19
N VAL A 266 -18.97 11.61 8.31
CA VAL A 266 -17.89 12.15 9.14
C VAL A 266 -16.55 12.05 8.43
N SER A 267 -16.28 10.96 7.72
CA SER A 267 -15.02 10.79 6.96
C SER A 267 -14.90 11.83 5.83
N GLU A 268 -15.99 12.06 5.08
CA GLU A 268 -16.04 13.09 4.03
C GLU A 268 -15.88 14.51 4.61
N ALA A 269 -16.54 14.80 5.72
CA ALA A 269 -16.42 16.10 6.39
C ALA A 269 -15.00 16.37 6.91
N LEU A 270 -14.32 15.36 7.49
CA LEU A 270 -12.94 15.49 7.93
C LEU A 270 -11.99 15.74 6.74
N GLN A 271 -12.20 15.05 5.62
CA GLN A 271 -11.41 15.25 4.42
C GLN A 271 -11.65 16.64 3.81
N GLU A 272 -12.91 17.10 3.73
CA GLU A 272 -13.24 18.45 3.24
C GLU A 272 -12.63 19.53 4.12
N LYS A 273 -12.70 19.38 5.45
CA LYS A 273 -12.05 20.28 6.40
C LYS A 273 -10.54 20.40 6.17
N LYS A 274 -9.87 19.32 5.83
CA LYS A 274 -8.43 19.33 5.52
C LYS A 274 -8.14 20.06 4.21
N ILE A 275 -8.94 19.85 3.16
CA ILE A 275 -8.79 20.52 1.86
C ILE A 275 -9.05 22.02 2.02
N ALA A 276 -10.10 22.41 2.76
CA ALA A 276 -10.40 23.80 3.08
C ALA A 276 -9.23 24.48 3.80
N LYS A 277 -8.64 23.78 4.79
CA LYS A 277 -7.45 24.28 5.50
C LYS A 277 -6.26 24.52 4.55
N ILE A 278 -6.00 23.60 3.62
CA ILE A 278 -4.94 23.76 2.62
C ILE A 278 -5.20 24.99 1.76
N ALA A 279 -6.45 25.20 1.31
CA ALA A 279 -6.82 26.37 0.51
C ALA A 279 -6.67 27.69 1.30
N GLU A 280 -7.04 27.71 2.59
CA GLU A 280 -6.82 28.87 3.47
C GLU A 280 -5.32 29.18 3.66
N ASP A 281 -4.48 28.15 3.82
CA ASP A 281 -3.03 28.34 3.98
C ASP A 281 -2.43 28.93 2.69
N ILE A 282 -2.85 28.45 1.51
CA ILE A 282 -2.48 29.05 0.22
C ILE A 282 -2.95 30.50 0.12
N ALA A 283 -4.19 30.79 0.51
CA ALA A 283 -4.76 32.13 0.42
C ALA A 283 -4.06 33.16 1.32
N ARG A 284 -3.53 32.73 2.47
CA ARG A 284 -2.75 33.59 3.38
C ARG A 284 -1.38 33.97 2.81
N GLU A 285 -0.86 33.19 1.87
CA GLU A 285 0.43 33.40 1.25
C GLU A 285 0.29 34.07 -0.14
N SER A 286 0.08 35.38 -0.17
CA SER A 286 -0.14 36.18 -1.42
C SER A 286 0.97 36.01 -2.48
N ARG A 287 2.14 35.47 -2.07
CA ARG A 287 3.26 35.14 -2.97
C ARG A 287 2.96 33.91 -3.86
N VAL A 288 2.06 33.01 -3.45
CA VAL A 288 1.80 31.78 -4.18
C VAL A 288 1.13 32.06 -5.52
N LYS A 289 1.76 31.64 -6.59
CA LYS A 289 1.25 31.72 -7.98
C LYS A 289 1.10 30.32 -8.61
N MET A 290 1.64 29.28 -7.97
CA MET A 290 1.63 27.93 -8.46
C MET A 290 1.41 26.94 -7.32
N VAL A 291 0.39 26.09 -7.44
CA VAL A 291 0.14 24.96 -6.57
C VAL A 291 0.52 23.68 -7.32
N LEU A 292 1.38 22.87 -6.72
CA LEU A 292 1.89 21.61 -7.29
C LEU A 292 1.32 20.43 -6.50
N ILE A 293 0.51 19.59 -7.14
CA ILE A 293 -0.12 18.41 -6.49
C ILE A 293 0.50 17.15 -7.03
N ALA A 294 1.37 16.51 -6.24
CA ALA A 294 1.97 15.23 -6.59
C ALA A 294 1.40 14.09 -5.75
N GLY A 295 1.73 12.90 -6.18
CA GLY A 295 1.41 11.64 -5.50
C GLY A 295 1.51 10.46 -6.44
N PRO A 296 1.64 9.25 -5.92
CA PRO A 296 1.82 8.07 -6.74
C PRO A 296 0.55 7.73 -7.55
N SER A 297 0.67 6.78 -8.48
CA SER A 297 -0.46 6.34 -9.30
C SER A 297 -1.64 5.88 -8.44
N SER A 298 -2.86 6.24 -8.86
CA SER A 298 -4.12 5.95 -8.14
C SER A 298 -4.20 6.51 -6.71
N SER A 299 -3.48 7.61 -6.44
CA SER A 299 -3.55 8.30 -5.14
C SER A 299 -4.73 9.29 -5.03
N GLY A 300 -5.49 9.56 -6.10
CA GLY A 300 -6.61 10.51 -6.08
C GLY A 300 -6.19 11.97 -6.28
N LYS A 301 -5.04 12.22 -6.92
CA LYS A 301 -4.54 13.58 -7.22
C LYS A 301 -5.56 14.43 -8.00
N THR A 302 -6.16 13.86 -9.03
CA THR A 302 -7.06 14.57 -9.94
C THR A 302 -8.29 15.09 -9.19
N THR A 303 -8.92 14.23 -8.36
CA THR A 303 -10.05 14.68 -7.53
C THR A 303 -9.61 15.65 -6.45
N THR A 304 -8.44 15.45 -5.85
CA THR A 304 -7.85 16.40 -4.90
C THR A 304 -7.66 17.77 -5.55
N CYS A 305 -7.12 17.83 -6.78
CA CYS A 305 -6.96 19.06 -7.55
C CYS A 305 -8.32 19.76 -7.75
N LYS A 306 -9.35 19.03 -8.16
CA LYS A 306 -10.70 19.57 -8.39
C LYS A 306 -11.34 20.12 -7.11
N ARG A 307 -11.29 19.35 -6.01
CA ARG A 307 -11.82 19.78 -4.70
C ARG A 307 -11.05 20.98 -4.14
N LEU A 308 -9.71 20.97 -4.24
CA LEU A 308 -8.88 22.10 -3.81
C LEU A 308 -9.17 23.35 -4.65
N SER A 309 -9.38 23.21 -5.97
CA SER A 309 -9.77 24.31 -6.85
C SER A 309 -11.09 24.97 -6.41
N ILE A 310 -12.08 24.17 -5.98
CA ILE A 310 -13.33 24.71 -5.44
C ILE A 310 -13.06 25.50 -4.14
N GLN A 311 -12.25 24.97 -3.24
CA GLN A 311 -11.92 25.66 -1.99
C GLN A 311 -11.08 26.92 -2.21
N LEU A 312 -10.23 26.95 -3.24
CA LEU A 312 -9.51 28.18 -3.65
C LEU A 312 -10.49 29.24 -4.15
N LEU A 313 -11.49 28.88 -4.97
CA LEU A 313 -12.57 29.79 -5.40
C LEU A 313 -13.35 30.36 -4.21
N CYS A 314 -13.65 29.53 -3.20
CA CYS A 314 -14.31 29.98 -1.97
C CYS A 314 -13.45 31.01 -1.18
N ASN A 315 -12.13 30.99 -1.36
CA ASN A 315 -11.19 31.95 -0.78
C ASN A 315 -10.88 33.13 -1.71
N GLY A 316 -11.62 33.29 -2.83
CA GLY A 316 -11.44 34.40 -3.79
C GLY A 316 -10.23 34.22 -4.72
N ILE A 317 -9.64 33.06 -4.79
CA ILE A 317 -8.52 32.74 -5.68
C ILE A 317 -9.07 31.98 -6.90
N HIS A 318 -8.76 32.43 -8.10
CA HIS A 318 -9.15 31.73 -9.33
C HIS A 318 -8.09 30.70 -9.72
N PRO A 319 -8.39 29.38 -9.65
CA PRO A 319 -7.44 28.33 -10.01
C PRO A 319 -7.46 28.06 -11.51
N VAL A 320 -6.28 27.88 -12.11
CA VAL A 320 -6.08 27.46 -13.49
C VAL A 320 -5.47 26.05 -13.50
N PRO A 321 -6.28 24.98 -13.69
CA PRO A 321 -5.80 23.61 -13.55
C PRO A 321 -5.09 23.11 -14.81
N ILE A 322 -3.95 22.41 -14.61
CA ILE A 322 -3.18 21.70 -15.64
C ILE A 322 -2.91 20.27 -15.13
N SER A 323 -3.19 19.28 -15.97
CA SER A 323 -2.78 17.90 -15.74
C SER A 323 -1.49 17.56 -16.48
N LEU A 324 -0.48 17.04 -15.79
CA LEU A 324 0.75 16.56 -16.42
C LEU A 324 0.51 15.32 -17.29
N ASP A 325 -0.56 14.58 -17.06
CA ASP A 325 -0.92 13.43 -17.89
C ASP A 325 -1.21 13.85 -19.36
N ASP A 326 -1.59 15.09 -19.61
CA ASP A 326 -1.75 15.63 -20.96
C ASP A 326 -0.44 15.92 -21.69
N TYR A 327 0.67 16.00 -20.95
CA TYR A 327 2.00 16.29 -21.49
C TYR A 327 2.85 15.05 -21.80
N PHE A 328 2.30 13.82 -21.74
CA PHE A 328 3.03 12.64 -22.16
C PHE A 328 3.50 12.77 -23.62
N VAL A 329 4.72 12.33 -23.90
CA VAL A 329 5.20 12.16 -25.27
C VAL A 329 4.48 11.00 -25.96
N ASP A 330 4.54 10.92 -27.30
CA ASP A 330 4.04 9.74 -28.02
C ASP A 330 4.61 8.45 -27.42
N ARG A 331 3.79 7.41 -27.34
CA ARG A 331 4.18 6.12 -26.73
C ARG A 331 5.53 5.59 -27.21
N GLU A 332 5.80 5.72 -28.50
CA GLU A 332 7.04 5.26 -29.14
C GLU A 332 8.27 6.02 -28.66
N LYS A 333 8.09 7.23 -28.10
CA LYS A 333 9.16 8.09 -27.56
C LYS A 333 9.34 7.94 -26.05
N THR A 334 8.46 7.18 -25.38
CA THR A 334 8.55 6.92 -23.93
C THR A 334 9.82 6.14 -23.63
N PRO A 335 10.63 6.53 -22.62
CA PRO A 335 11.79 5.76 -22.19
C PRO A 335 11.44 4.31 -21.86
N LEU A 336 12.42 3.41 -22.01
CA LEU A 336 12.25 2.01 -21.64
C LEU A 336 12.79 1.76 -20.22
N ASP A 337 12.13 0.86 -19.49
CA ASP A 337 12.62 0.36 -18.20
C ASP A 337 13.71 -0.71 -18.38
N ALA A 338 14.23 -1.25 -17.26
CA ALA A 338 15.29 -2.26 -17.28
C ALA A 338 14.86 -3.60 -17.93
N GLN A 339 13.56 -3.83 -18.10
CA GLN A 339 12.97 -5.01 -18.74
C GLN A 339 12.71 -4.78 -20.24
N GLY A 340 12.89 -3.55 -20.73
CA GLY A 340 12.60 -3.15 -22.11
C GLY A 340 11.16 -2.77 -22.37
N ASP A 341 10.34 -2.61 -21.31
CA ASP A 341 8.97 -2.11 -21.39
C ASP A 341 8.96 -0.57 -21.25
N TYR A 342 7.88 0.08 -21.72
CA TYR A 342 7.75 1.54 -21.61
C TYR A 342 7.64 1.98 -20.14
N ASP A 343 8.57 2.84 -19.69
CA ASP A 343 8.59 3.45 -18.35
C ASP A 343 7.73 4.72 -18.32
N TYR A 344 6.41 4.54 -18.15
CA TYR A 344 5.48 5.66 -18.03
C TYR A 344 5.60 6.43 -16.71
N GLU A 345 6.34 5.90 -15.73
CA GLU A 345 6.62 6.58 -14.47
C GLU A 345 7.88 7.46 -14.56
N SER A 346 8.62 7.43 -15.66
CA SER A 346 9.78 8.28 -15.88
C SER A 346 9.38 9.75 -16.05
N LEU A 347 10.17 10.68 -15.47
CA LEU A 347 10.00 12.12 -15.72
C LEU A 347 10.10 12.43 -17.22
N TYR A 348 10.97 11.74 -17.95
CA TYR A 348 11.19 11.94 -19.37
C TYR A 348 10.15 11.27 -20.28
N ALA A 349 9.12 10.66 -19.70
CA ALA A 349 7.90 10.31 -20.41
C ALA A 349 7.05 11.55 -20.69
N LEU A 350 7.34 12.69 -20.03
CA LEU A 350 6.70 13.96 -20.27
C LEU A 350 7.47 14.82 -21.29
N ASN A 351 6.75 15.61 -22.07
CA ASN A 351 7.32 16.64 -22.92
C ASN A 351 7.69 17.88 -22.08
N LEU A 352 8.82 17.79 -21.38
CA LEU A 352 9.30 18.84 -20.46
C LEU A 352 9.55 20.16 -21.18
N GLU A 353 10.01 20.13 -22.43
CA GLU A 353 10.26 21.34 -23.21
C GLU A 353 8.96 22.11 -23.47
N LEU A 354 7.93 21.41 -23.97
CA LEU A 354 6.62 22.02 -24.21
C LEU A 354 6.01 22.53 -22.90
N PHE A 355 6.07 21.72 -21.82
CA PHE A 355 5.51 22.09 -20.53
C PHE A 355 6.17 23.38 -19.99
N ASN A 356 7.49 23.45 -19.94
CA ASN A 356 8.20 24.62 -19.42
C ASN A 356 8.02 25.86 -20.31
N LYS A 357 7.99 25.70 -21.65
CA LYS A 357 7.67 26.79 -22.57
C LYS A 357 6.28 27.38 -22.27
N GLN A 358 5.26 26.54 -22.19
CA GLN A 358 3.89 26.99 -21.92
C GLN A 358 3.74 27.56 -20.52
N LEU A 359 4.44 27.01 -19.53
CA LEU A 359 4.47 27.52 -18.17
C LEU A 359 4.98 28.98 -18.12
N LEU A 360 6.09 29.27 -18.78
CA LEU A 360 6.64 30.63 -18.84
C LEU A 360 5.71 31.60 -19.61
N GLN A 361 5.08 31.16 -20.69
CA GLN A 361 4.10 31.95 -21.46
C GLN A 361 2.87 32.27 -20.58
N LEU A 362 2.34 31.31 -19.83
CA LEU A 362 1.23 31.55 -18.89
C LEU A 362 1.59 32.59 -17.83
N PHE A 363 2.78 32.51 -17.23
CA PHE A 363 3.24 33.50 -16.27
C PHE A 363 3.46 34.90 -16.89
N ALA A 364 3.75 34.95 -18.19
CA ALA A 364 3.81 36.20 -18.93
C ALA A 364 2.42 36.74 -19.33
N GLY A 365 1.32 36.03 -19.01
CA GLY A 365 -0.04 36.37 -19.41
C GLY A 365 -0.33 36.11 -20.88
N GLU A 366 0.47 35.26 -21.55
CA GLU A 366 0.22 34.85 -22.92
C GLU A 366 -0.82 33.74 -22.98
N GLU A 367 -1.51 33.64 -24.12
CA GLU A 367 -2.43 32.54 -24.40
C GLU A 367 -1.68 31.31 -24.94
N VAL A 368 -1.91 30.15 -24.37
CA VAL A 368 -1.35 28.87 -24.83
C VAL A 368 -2.44 27.87 -25.22
N GLU A 369 -2.17 27.04 -26.20
CA GLU A 369 -3.02 25.90 -26.52
C GLU A 369 -2.46 24.65 -25.80
N LEU A 370 -3.32 24.02 -24.97
CA LEU A 370 -2.89 22.87 -24.17
C LEU A 370 -2.81 21.59 -25.03
N PRO A 371 -1.80 20.72 -24.78
CA PRO A 371 -1.80 19.38 -25.37
C PRO A 371 -2.87 18.50 -24.73
N ARG A 372 -3.09 17.33 -25.35
CA ARG A 372 -3.88 16.22 -24.81
C ARG A 372 -3.23 14.91 -25.19
N TYR A 373 -3.11 14.02 -24.22
CA TYR A 373 -2.63 12.68 -24.46
C TYR A 373 -3.79 11.66 -24.51
N ASN A 374 -3.84 10.88 -25.58
CA ASN A 374 -4.81 9.83 -25.75
C ASN A 374 -4.22 8.48 -25.30
N PHE A 375 -4.63 7.99 -24.13
CA PHE A 375 -4.14 6.74 -23.54
C PHE A 375 -4.44 5.48 -24.37
N GLN A 376 -5.50 5.49 -25.18
CA GLN A 376 -5.86 4.35 -26.02
C GLN A 376 -4.93 4.27 -27.23
N THR A 377 -4.74 5.37 -27.95
CA THR A 377 -3.89 5.42 -29.14
C THR A 377 -2.41 5.59 -28.80
N GLY A 378 -2.08 6.16 -27.63
CA GLY A 378 -0.71 6.48 -27.23
C GLY A 378 -0.12 7.66 -27.98
N ARG A 379 -0.97 8.61 -28.40
CA ARG A 379 -0.56 9.81 -29.17
C ARG A 379 -0.81 11.09 -28.36
N SER A 380 0.13 12.02 -28.49
CA SER A 380 0.01 13.39 -28.01
C SER A 380 -0.42 14.30 -29.16
N GLU A 381 -1.44 15.12 -28.92
CA GLU A 381 -1.99 16.06 -29.91
C GLU A 381 -2.36 17.39 -29.23
N MET A 382 -2.47 18.46 -29.99
CA MET A 382 -3.00 19.71 -29.47
C MET A 382 -4.51 19.60 -29.30
N SER A 383 -5.02 19.99 -28.12
CA SER A 383 -6.42 19.76 -27.72
C SER A 383 -7.41 20.77 -28.32
N GLY A 384 -6.95 21.87 -28.91
CA GLY A 384 -7.76 23.03 -29.27
C GLY A 384 -8.19 23.89 -28.07
N LYS A 385 -7.96 23.43 -26.83
CA LYS A 385 -8.28 24.19 -25.62
C LYS A 385 -7.22 25.26 -25.38
N ARG A 386 -7.65 26.53 -25.41
CA ARG A 386 -6.79 27.67 -25.10
C ARG A 386 -6.92 28.10 -23.66
N MET A 387 -5.83 28.55 -23.09
CA MET A 387 -5.72 28.94 -21.70
C MET A 387 -4.84 30.18 -21.58
N ARG A 388 -5.22 31.08 -20.67
CA ARG A 388 -4.47 32.27 -20.29
C ARG A 388 -4.58 32.48 -18.79
N MET A 389 -3.54 32.98 -18.15
CA MET A 389 -3.58 33.39 -16.75
C MET A 389 -3.80 34.89 -16.63
N GLU A 390 -4.70 35.28 -15.74
CA GLU A 390 -4.89 36.65 -15.30
C GLU A 390 -3.98 36.95 -14.07
N PRO A 391 -3.70 38.23 -13.74
CA PRO A 391 -2.74 38.56 -12.66
C PRO A 391 -3.04 37.96 -11.29
N ASN A 392 -4.30 37.65 -10.97
CA ASN A 392 -4.74 37.09 -9.69
C ASN A 392 -4.97 35.58 -9.74
N ASP A 393 -4.72 34.93 -10.87
CA ASP A 393 -4.87 33.50 -11.01
C ASP A 393 -3.74 32.77 -10.33
N VAL A 394 -4.04 31.55 -9.90
CA VAL A 394 -3.08 30.58 -9.37
C VAL A 394 -3.11 29.33 -10.23
N LEU A 395 -1.96 28.99 -10.81
CA LEU A 395 -1.80 27.78 -11.60
C LEU A 395 -1.83 26.56 -10.68
N VAL A 396 -2.69 25.57 -10.97
CA VAL A 396 -2.77 24.32 -10.20
C VAL A 396 -2.33 23.16 -11.09
N VAL A 397 -1.11 22.68 -10.89
CA VAL A 397 -0.53 21.60 -11.69
C VAL A 397 -0.62 20.29 -10.91
N GLU A 398 -1.28 19.29 -11.48
CA GLU A 398 -1.33 17.94 -10.89
C GLU A 398 -0.62 16.91 -11.75
N GLY A 399 0.06 15.98 -11.10
CA GLY A 399 0.70 14.84 -11.76
C GLY A 399 1.71 14.14 -10.87
N ILE A 400 2.17 12.97 -11.29
CA ILE A 400 3.09 12.16 -10.48
C ILE A 400 4.43 12.85 -10.21
N HIS A 401 4.87 13.74 -11.10
CA HIS A 401 6.16 14.45 -11.04
C HIS A 401 6.07 15.88 -10.49
N ALA A 402 4.90 16.35 -10.05
CA ALA A 402 4.72 17.76 -9.70
C ALA A 402 5.63 18.24 -8.55
N LEU A 403 6.14 17.36 -7.68
CA LEU A 403 7.11 17.69 -6.63
C LEU A 403 8.59 17.44 -7.03
N ASN A 404 8.86 16.95 -8.24
CA ASN A 404 10.23 16.82 -8.72
C ASN A 404 10.77 18.22 -9.08
N PRO A 405 11.87 18.69 -8.45
CA PRO A 405 12.42 20.03 -8.71
C PRO A 405 12.79 20.28 -10.18
N GLU A 406 13.18 19.23 -10.91
CA GLU A 406 13.54 19.34 -12.32
C GLU A 406 12.37 19.78 -13.22
N LEU A 407 11.14 19.39 -12.85
CA LEU A 407 9.93 19.70 -13.62
C LEU A 407 9.71 21.23 -13.76
N THR A 408 9.95 21.97 -12.70
CA THR A 408 9.65 23.42 -12.61
C THR A 408 10.87 24.24 -12.20
N ALA A 409 12.07 23.84 -12.63
CA ALA A 409 13.34 24.49 -12.26
C ALA A 409 13.42 25.97 -12.69
N GLN A 410 12.63 26.37 -13.69
CA GLN A 410 12.61 27.75 -14.21
C GLN A 410 11.67 28.71 -13.43
N VAL A 411 10.88 28.18 -12.48
CA VAL A 411 9.97 28.96 -11.65
C VAL A 411 10.58 29.17 -10.28
N ASP A 412 10.50 30.40 -9.75
CA ASP A 412 10.98 30.73 -8.41
C ASP A 412 10.29 29.86 -7.36
N GLU A 413 11.09 29.29 -6.46
CA GLU A 413 10.62 28.44 -5.37
C GLU A 413 9.63 29.15 -4.45
N GLN A 414 9.78 30.45 -4.25
CA GLN A 414 8.90 31.26 -3.41
C GLN A 414 7.47 31.38 -3.96
N LEU A 415 7.27 31.18 -5.26
CA LEU A 415 5.95 31.24 -5.89
C LEU A 415 5.17 29.93 -5.80
N LYS A 416 5.79 28.86 -5.27
CA LYS A 416 5.23 27.52 -5.26
C LYS A 416 4.64 27.15 -3.90
N TYR A 417 3.55 26.39 -3.93
CA TYR A 417 3.00 25.66 -2.79
C TYR A 417 2.80 24.20 -3.19
N ARG A 418 3.36 23.27 -2.42
CA ARG A 418 3.46 21.87 -2.76
C ARG A 418 2.55 21.00 -1.90
N VAL A 419 1.71 20.19 -2.54
CA VAL A 419 0.81 19.25 -1.90
C VAL A 419 1.18 17.82 -2.31
N TYR A 420 1.46 16.94 -1.36
CA TYR A 420 1.62 15.53 -1.63
C TYR A 420 0.34 14.77 -1.27
N ALA A 421 -0.33 14.18 -2.26
CA ALA A 421 -1.57 13.43 -2.11
C ALA A 421 -1.30 11.92 -2.19
N SER A 422 -1.60 11.17 -1.13
CA SER A 422 -1.41 9.72 -1.09
C SER A 422 -2.57 9.02 -0.38
N ALA A 423 -2.91 7.80 -0.82
CA ALA A 423 -3.97 6.99 -0.22
C ALA A 423 -3.41 6.17 0.96
N LEU A 424 -3.06 6.84 2.06
CA LEU A 424 -2.44 6.21 3.22
C LEU A 424 -3.49 5.43 4.01
N THR A 425 -3.44 4.12 3.94
CA THR A 425 -4.35 3.25 4.69
C THR A 425 -3.93 3.23 6.15
N THR A 426 -4.78 3.72 7.02
CA THR A 426 -4.51 3.87 8.45
C THR A 426 -5.30 2.89 9.32
N ILE A 427 -6.40 2.33 8.82
CA ILE A 427 -7.13 1.26 9.52
C ILE A 427 -6.30 -0.03 9.51
N LEU A 428 -6.25 -0.71 10.66
CA LEU A 428 -5.54 -1.98 10.81
C LEU A 428 -6.52 -3.16 10.69
N LEU A 429 -6.06 -4.33 10.24
CA LEU A 429 -6.85 -5.56 10.41
C LEU A 429 -7.05 -5.87 11.90
N ASP A 430 -5.96 -5.87 12.64
CA ASP A 430 -5.84 -5.92 14.10
C ASP A 430 -4.50 -5.29 14.50
N GLU A 431 -4.17 -5.21 15.79
CA GLU A 431 -2.97 -4.52 16.27
C GLU A 431 -1.65 -5.02 15.66
N HIS A 432 -1.58 -6.28 15.23
CA HIS A 432 -0.36 -6.87 14.68
C HIS A 432 -0.38 -7.01 13.15
N ASN A 433 -1.51 -6.65 12.51
CA ASN A 433 -1.70 -6.79 11.06
C ASN A 433 -2.08 -5.45 10.43
N TYR A 434 -1.09 -4.70 9.98
CA TYR A 434 -1.30 -3.47 9.22
C TYR A 434 -1.81 -3.77 7.79
N ILE A 435 -2.40 -2.77 7.15
CA ILE A 435 -2.87 -2.85 5.75
C ILE A 435 -1.93 -2.02 4.87
N PRO A 436 -1.27 -2.65 3.87
CA PRO A 436 -0.38 -1.92 2.98
C PRO A 436 -1.12 -0.88 2.13
N THR A 437 -0.66 0.37 2.15
CA THR A 437 -1.14 1.44 1.24
C THR A 437 -1.07 1.03 -0.23
N THR A 438 -0.07 0.21 -0.58
CA THR A 438 0.09 -0.34 -1.93
C THR A 438 -1.07 -1.22 -2.37
N ASP A 439 -1.68 -1.96 -1.45
CA ASP A 439 -2.82 -2.83 -1.75
C ASP A 439 -4.06 -2.00 -2.06
N ASN A 440 -4.32 -0.98 -1.27
CA ASN A 440 -5.41 -0.05 -1.51
C ASN A 440 -5.28 0.63 -2.89
N ARG A 441 -4.10 1.14 -3.21
CA ARG A 441 -3.83 1.78 -4.50
C ARG A 441 -3.91 0.81 -5.68
N LEU A 442 -3.49 -0.43 -5.51
CA LEU A 442 -3.64 -1.47 -6.54
C LEU A 442 -5.12 -1.78 -6.79
N LEU A 443 -5.94 -1.88 -5.75
CA LEU A 443 -7.38 -2.08 -5.88
C LEU A 443 -8.06 -0.91 -6.59
N ARG A 444 -7.74 0.34 -6.22
CA ARG A 444 -8.18 1.55 -6.94
C ARG A 444 -7.81 1.48 -8.42
N ARG A 445 -6.55 1.10 -8.71
CA ARG A 445 -6.06 1.01 -10.09
C ARG A 445 -6.77 -0.06 -10.90
N ILE A 446 -6.98 -1.25 -10.33
CA ILE A 446 -7.70 -2.35 -11.01
C ILE A 446 -9.10 -1.88 -11.43
N VAL A 447 -9.86 -1.28 -10.51
CA VAL A 447 -11.22 -0.82 -10.81
C VAL A 447 -11.23 0.31 -11.83
N ARG A 448 -10.35 1.31 -11.69
CA ARG A 448 -10.24 2.43 -12.62
C ARG A 448 -9.82 2.00 -14.03
N ASP A 449 -8.75 1.21 -14.12
CA ASP A 449 -8.15 0.84 -15.40
C ASP A 449 -9.09 -0.07 -16.20
N PHE A 450 -9.84 -0.94 -15.51
CA PHE A 450 -10.90 -1.72 -16.13
C PHE A 450 -12.02 -0.83 -16.70
N LYS A 451 -12.50 0.14 -15.92
CA LYS A 451 -13.64 1.00 -16.33
C LYS A 451 -13.29 2.00 -17.43
N TYR A 452 -12.13 2.64 -17.33
CA TYR A 452 -11.84 3.85 -18.09
C TYR A 452 -10.65 3.74 -19.05
N ARG A 453 -9.80 2.72 -18.89
CA ARG A 453 -8.58 2.56 -19.70
C ARG A 453 -8.56 1.30 -20.57
N GLY A 454 -9.60 0.48 -20.50
CA GLY A 454 -9.71 -0.77 -21.27
C GLY A 454 -8.63 -1.80 -20.94
N CYS A 455 -8.01 -1.70 -19.74
CA CYS A 455 -7.02 -2.65 -19.29
C CYS A 455 -7.69 -3.74 -18.45
N SER A 456 -7.30 -5.00 -18.67
CA SER A 456 -7.77 -6.09 -17.81
C SER A 456 -7.15 -5.99 -16.40
N ASP A 457 -7.84 -6.58 -15.43
CA ASP A 457 -7.36 -6.80 -14.08
C ASP A 457 -5.99 -7.52 -14.06
N ARG A 458 -5.85 -8.58 -14.88
CA ARG A 458 -4.61 -9.31 -15.07
C ARG A 458 -3.48 -8.40 -15.58
N ASP A 459 -3.73 -7.56 -16.59
CA ASP A 459 -2.72 -6.64 -17.12
C ASP A 459 -2.30 -5.59 -16.09
N THR A 460 -3.25 -5.10 -15.31
CA THR A 460 -2.99 -4.16 -14.22
C THR A 460 -2.10 -4.77 -13.15
N ILE A 461 -2.39 -6.02 -12.72
CA ILE A 461 -1.57 -6.74 -11.74
C ILE A 461 -0.16 -7.01 -12.30
N ARG A 462 -0.05 -7.42 -13.57
CA ARG A 462 1.24 -7.69 -14.22
C ARG A 462 2.14 -6.46 -14.27
N ARG A 463 1.57 -5.29 -14.56
CA ARG A 463 2.32 -4.02 -14.64
C ARG A 463 2.67 -3.41 -13.28
N TRP A 464 1.99 -3.82 -12.21
CA TRP A 464 2.16 -3.19 -10.89
C TRP A 464 3.61 -3.17 -10.38
N PRO A 465 4.43 -4.21 -10.53
CA PRO A 465 5.85 -4.16 -10.13
C PRO A 465 6.65 -3.06 -10.83
N SER A 466 6.46 -2.83 -12.14
CA SER A 466 7.11 -1.76 -12.90
C SER A 466 6.66 -0.38 -12.39
N VAL A 467 5.36 -0.18 -12.17
CA VAL A 467 4.83 1.05 -11.55
C VAL A 467 5.51 1.31 -10.19
N ARG A 468 5.62 0.30 -9.34
CA ARG A 468 6.28 0.43 -8.03
C ARG A 468 7.77 0.78 -8.14
N ALA A 469 8.48 0.21 -9.12
CA ALA A 469 9.87 0.54 -9.37
C ALA A 469 10.04 2.01 -9.80
N GLY A 470 9.17 2.48 -10.70
CA GLY A 470 9.14 3.88 -11.13
C GLY A 470 8.82 4.85 -10.00
N GLU A 471 7.83 4.54 -9.15
CA GLU A 471 7.48 5.35 -7.98
C GLU A 471 8.66 5.49 -7.00
N ASN A 472 9.36 4.41 -6.72
CA ASN A 472 10.55 4.42 -5.86
C ASN A 472 11.69 5.29 -6.43
N LYS A 473 11.82 5.37 -7.75
CA LYS A 473 12.86 6.13 -8.43
C LYS A 473 12.48 7.60 -8.61
N TRP A 474 11.24 7.91 -8.96
CA TRP A 474 10.86 9.20 -9.50
C TRP A 474 9.89 10.01 -8.63
N ILE A 475 9.22 9.38 -7.64
CA ILE A 475 8.14 10.05 -6.88
C ILE A 475 8.48 10.11 -5.39
N PHE A 476 8.74 8.99 -4.74
CA PHE A 476 8.97 8.93 -3.29
C PHE A 476 10.19 9.71 -2.80
N PRO A 477 11.30 9.86 -3.57
CA PRO A 477 12.41 10.70 -3.14
C PRO A 477 12.05 12.18 -2.91
N TYR A 478 10.96 12.65 -3.53
CA TYR A 478 10.53 14.05 -3.48
C TYR A 478 9.32 14.30 -2.59
N GLN A 479 8.74 13.28 -1.96
CA GLN A 479 7.51 13.43 -1.19
C GLN A 479 7.66 14.37 0.02
N GLU A 480 8.81 14.38 0.69
CA GLU A 480 9.08 15.27 1.82
C GLU A 480 9.35 16.74 1.40
N ASN A 481 9.44 17.02 0.08
CA ASN A 481 9.48 18.40 -0.44
C ASN A 481 8.12 19.10 -0.34
N ALA A 482 7.03 18.38 -0.04
CA ALA A 482 5.71 18.97 0.09
C ALA A 482 5.64 19.99 1.23
N ASP A 483 4.93 21.12 1.03
CA ASP A 483 4.60 22.06 2.09
C ASP A 483 3.50 21.46 2.99
N THR A 484 2.60 20.67 2.40
CA THR A 484 1.59 19.90 3.15
C THR A 484 1.37 18.53 2.52
N MET A 485 1.00 17.55 3.37
CA MET A 485 0.55 16.23 2.93
C MET A 485 -0.95 16.08 3.10
N PHE A 486 -1.57 15.39 2.15
CA PHE A 486 -2.99 15.11 2.14
C PHE A 486 -3.25 13.61 1.97
N ASN A 487 -3.88 13.00 2.99
CA ASN A 487 -4.32 11.61 2.88
C ASN A 487 -5.67 11.52 2.15
N THR A 488 -5.66 10.85 1.03
CA THR A 488 -6.84 10.65 0.17
C THR A 488 -7.62 9.38 0.52
N ALA A 489 -7.11 8.53 1.41
CA ALA A 489 -7.81 7.32 1.83
C ALA A 489 -8.98 7.65 2.76
N MET A 490 -10.06 6.93 2.57
CA MET A 490 -11.24 6.95 3.45
C MET A 490 -11.26 5.69 4.31
N ILE A 491 -11.70 5.81 5.55
CA ILE A 491 -11.76 4.64 6.46
C ILE A 491 -12.67 3.53 5.93
N TYR A 492 -13.73 3.87 5.21
CA TYR A 492 -14.70 2.95 4.62
C TYR A 492 -14.33 2.45 3.22
N GLU A 493 -13.23 2.94 2.67
CA GLU A 493 -12.87 2.77 1.26
C GLU A 493 -12.77 1.32 0.80
N LEU A 494 -12.06 0.49 1.55
CA LEU A 494 -11.85 -0.92 1.20
C LEU A 494 -13.17 -1.72 1.19
N ALA A 495 -14.11 -1.35 2.06
CA ALA A 495 -15.44 -1.92 2.09
C ALA A 495 -16.28 -1.52 0.87
N ALA A 496 -16.15 -0.26 0.41
CA ALA A 496 -16.86 0.24 -0.75
C ALA A 496 -16.25 -0.28 -2.07
N ILE A 497 -14.90 -0.29 -2.20
CA ILE A 497 -14.22 -0.75 -3.40
C ILE A 497 -14.35 -2.26 -3.62
N LYS A 498 -14.52 -3.03 -2.55
CA LYS A 498 -14.74 -4.48 -2.57
C LYS A 498 -15.81 -4.88 -3.56
N THR A 499 -16.94 -4.18 -3.60
CA THR A 499 -18.10 -4.50 -4.46
C THR A 499 -17.76 -4.55 -5.95
N GLN A 500 -16.74 -3.81 -6.37
CA GLN A 500 -16.31 -3.77 -7.78
C GLN A 500 -14.98 -4.51 -8.01
N ALA A 501 -14.07 -4.49 -7.03
CA ALA A 501 -12.76 -5.13 -7.16
C ALA A 501 -12.83 -6.67 -7.06
N GLU A 502 -13.67 -7.20 -6.15
CA GLU A 502 -13.75 -8.65 -5.92
C GLU A 502 -14.18 -9.44 -7.17
N PRO A 503 -15.25 -9.05 -7.92
CA PRO A 503 -15.62 -9.72 -9.16
C PRO A 503 -14.52 -9.67 -10.25
N LEU A 504 -13.76 -8.58 -10.33
CA LEU A 504 -12.63 -8.47 -11.27
C LEU A 504 -11.51 -9.43 -10.89
N LEU A 505 -11.13 -9.46 -9.63
CA LEU A 505 -10.09 -10.37 -9.13
C LEU A 505 -10.48 -11.84 -9.28
N GLU A 506 -11.78 -12.17 -9.29
CA GLU A 506 -12.30 -13.52 -9.52
C GLU A 506 -12.11 -14.01 -10.95
N GLN A 507 -12.03 -13.09 -11.90
CA GLN A 507 -11.84 -13.41 -13.32
C GLN A 507 -10.38 -13.76 -13.65
N VAL A 508 -9.43 -13.48 -12.77
CA VAL A 508 -8.01 -13.83 -13.00
C VAL A 508 -7.83 -15.35 -12.99
N PRO A 509 -7.37 -15.95 -14.11
CA PRO A 509 -7.27 -17.41 -14.22
C PRO A 509 -6.23 -18.01 -13.27
N GLU A 510 -6.51 -19.19 -12.70
CA GLU A 510 -5.60 -19.90 -11.79
C GLU A 510 -4.27 -20.31 -12.44
N ASN A 511 -4.25 -20.44 -13.78
CA ASN A 511 -3.09 -20.92 -14.53
C ASN A 511 -2.12 -19.81 -14.95
N CYS A 512 -2.26 -18.59 -14.44
CA CYS A 512 -1.34 -17.48 -14.72
C CYS A 512 -0.60 -17.01 -13.46
N ASP A 513 0.51 -16.29 -13.65
CA ASP A 513 1.37 -15.85 -12.55
C ASP A 513 0.71 -14.76 -11.68
N GLU A 514 -0.17 -13.96 -12.26
CA GLU A 514 -0.92 -12.89 -11.60
C GLU A 514 -1.94 -13.43 -10.59
N TYR A 515 -2.34 -14.71 -10.72
CA TYR A 515 -3.31 -15.33 -9.81
C TYR A 515 -2.89 -15.28 -8.34
N ALA A 516 -1.60 -15.42 -8.04
CA ALA A 516 -1.10 -15.34 -6.67
C ALA A 516 -1.50 -14.02 -5.99
N GLU A 517 -1.36 -12.90 -6.70
CA GLU A 517 -1.69 -11.58 -6.18
C GLU A 517 -3.19 -11.33 -6.17
N ALA A 518 -3.92 -11.74 -7.22
CA ALA A 518 -5.38 -11.67 -7.27
C ALA A 518 -6.02 -12.46 -6.11
N TYR A 519 -5.57 -13.69 -5.89
CA TYR A 519 -6.04 -14.52 -4.78
C TYR A 519 -5.74 -13.89 -3.41
N ARG A 520 -4.55 -13.31 -3.24
CA ARG A 520 -4.15 -12.62 -2.01
C ARG A 520 -5.06 -11.42 -1.73
N LEU A 521 -5.34 -10.59 -2.74
CA LEU A 521 -6.21 -9.42 -2.61
C LEU A 521 -7.66 -9.81 -2.32
N ARG A 522 -8.19 -10.85 -2.96
CA ARG A 522 -9.53 -11.40 -2.66
C ARG A 522 -9.62 -11.86 -1.20
N LYS A 523 -8.63 -12.65 -0.76
CA LYS A 523 -8.55 -13.11 0.63
C LYS A 523 -8.47 -11.94 1.60
N PHE A 524 -7.76 -10.88 1.24
CA PHE A 524 -7.70 -9.64 2.01
C PHE A 524 -9.06 -8.93 2.07
N LEU A 525 -9.72 -8.72 0.93
CA LEU A 525 -11.04 -8.08 0.88
C LEU A 525 -12.12 -8.87 1.62
N SER A 526 -11.94 -10.19 1.79
CA SER A 526 -12.90 -11.01 2.55
C SER A 526 -13.00 -10.65 4.04
N TYR A 527 -12.08 -9.84 4.58
CA TYR A 527 -12.18 -9.33 5.97
C TYR A 527 -13.16 -8.17 6.14
N PHE A 528 -13.54 -7.50 5.08
CA PHE A 528 -14.42 -6.33 5.13
C PHE A 528 -15.87 -6.70 4.84
N ASN A 529 -16.79 -6.18 5.64
CA ASN A 529 -18.19 -6.12 5.28
C ASN A 529 -18.37 -5.10 4.16
N ALA A 530 -19.02 -5.50 3.06
CA ALA A 530 -19.19 -4.64 1.90
C ALA A 530 -20.13 -3.47 2.21
N ILE A 531 -19.80 -2.30 1.66
CA ILE A 531 -20.66 -1.11 1.63
C ILE A 531 -21.08 -0.88 0.18
N ASP A 532 -22.37 -0.64 -0.04
CA ASP A 532 -22.85 -0.25 -1.37
C ASP A 532 -22.25 1.11 -1.74
N HIS A 533 -21.44 1.12 -2.79
CA HIS A 533 -20.78 2.34 -3.26
C HIS A 533 -21.77 3.40 -3.79
N THR A 534 -23.03 3.04 -4.07
CA THR A 534 -24.03 4.00 -4.56
C THR A 534 -24.42 5.05 -3.52
N VAL A 535 -24.26 4.74 -2.22
CA VAL A 535 -24.55 5.67 -1.12
C VAL A 535 -23.48 6.76 -0.92
N LEU A 536 -22.34 6.68 -1.61
CA LEU A 536 -21.27 7.67 -1.49
C LEU A 536 -21.69 9.01 -2.11
N PRO A 537 -21.29 10.16 -1.53
CA PRO A 537 -21.53 11.47 -2.12
C PRO A 537 -20.93 11.55 -3.54
N PRO A 538 -21.57 12.26 -4.49
CA PRO A 538 -21.06 12.40 -5.85
C PRO A 538 -19.74 13.18 -5.94
N THR A 539 -19.40 13.95 -4.90
CA THR A 539 -18.15 14.68 -4.75
C THR A 539 -17.04 13.89 -4.04
N SER A 540 -17.36 12.67 -3.56
CA SER A 540 -16.38 11.81 -2.89
C SER A 540 -15.18 11.53 -3.81
N LEU A 541 -13.99 11.56 -3.23
CA LEU A 541 -12.75 11.21 -3.94
C LEU A 541 -12.80 9.80 -4.55
N LEU A 542 -13.48 8.87 -3.89
CA LEU A 542 -13.60 7.49 -4.35
C LEU A 542 -14.39 7.37 -5.66
N ARG A 543 -15.22 8.36 -6.02
CA ARG A 543 -15.97 8.37 -7.27
C ARG A 543 -15.07 8.42 -8.52
N GLU A 544 -13.84 8.92 -8.39
CA GLU A 544 -12.81 8.83 -9.45
C GLU A 544 -12.59 7.36 -9.89
N PHE A 545 -12.68 6.43 -8.96
CA PHE A 545 -12.45 5.00 -9.21
C PHE A 545 -13.75 4.23 -9.41
N LEU A 546 -14.74 4.48 -8.56
CA LEU A 546 -15.99 3.74 -8.52
C LEU A 546 -17.03 4.22 -9.53
N GLY A 547 -16.86 5.42 -10.08
CA GLY A 547 -17.80 6.06 -10.98
C GLY A 547 -18.91 6.84 -10.28
N GLY A 548 -19.74 7.55 -11.06
CA GLY A 548 -20.83 8.38 -10.54
C GLY A 548 -20.34 9.68 -9.87
N SER A 549 -19.19 10.19 -10.31
CA SER A 549 -18.68 11.49 -9.85
C SER A 549 -19.46 12.65 -10.47
N SER A 550 -19.63 13.74 -9.73
CA SER A 550 -20.07 15.03 -10.25
C SER A 550 -18.94 15.78 -10.98
N PHE A 551 -17.70 15.31 -10.86
CA PHE A 551 -16.56 15.85 -11.59
C PHE A 551 -16.39 15.14 -12.94
N THR A 552 -15.98 15.89 -13.97
CA THR A 552 -15.57 15.36 -15.27
C THR A 552 -14.06 15.06 -15.24
N TYR A 553 -13.62 13.87 -15.68
CA TYR A 553 -12.23 13.42 -15.71
C TYR A 553 -11.69 13.32 -17.14
#